data_e4377a0151786e0f0fe86a7878da962a
#
_entry.id   e4377a0151786e0f0fe86a7878da962a
#
_cell.length_a   1.000
_cell.length_b   1.000
_cell.length_c   1.000
_cell.angle_alpha   90.00
_cell.angle_beta   90.00
_cell.angle_gamma   90.00
#
_symmetry.space_group_name_H-M   'P 1'
#
loop_
_entity.id
_entity.type
_entity.pdbx_description
1 polymer ?
#
loop_
_entity_poly.entity_id
_entity_poly.type
_entity_poly.pdbx_seq_one_letter_code
_entity_poly.pdbx_strand_id
1 'polypeptide(L)'
;MKNIGLVCLLLVSICCGLQAKKIVKVPYFMACNTRSIEVEQVTLGKDTTWLAVRLYGMQGDRVRIDSTAVLRASGKDYGYLGNTGFARDEWTHIPASGEMTAVLKFSPLPMDTESFDFVETPDSDEGWVIYGIQLNGEKPRVDIPERLRNKKPDEVLPLPGPELNMGKTVIKGQILGYKPEYGVTLRYYDSPWFFMYFTGKDLKIAEDGTFRYETEV
;
A
#
# COMPACT_ATOMS: atom_id res chain seq x y z
N MET A 1 32.58 52.38 17.78
CA MET A 1 32.68 50.91 17.65
C MET A 1 31.77 50.18 18.64
N LYS A 2 30.46 50.50 18.71
CA LYS A 2 29.52 49.87 19.69
C LYS A 2 28.30 49.17 19.07
N ASN A 3 28.17 49.12 17.73
CA ASN A 3 26.96 48.59 17.09
C ASN A 3 27.13 47.26 16.31
N ILE A 4 28.34 46.66 16.29
CA ILE A 4 28.60 45.42 15.57
C ILE A 4 28.19 44.18 16.39
N GLY A 5 28.24 44.27 17.73
CA GLY A 5 27.86 43.15 18.60
C GLY A 5 26.38 42.83 18.65
N LEU A 6 25.50 43.80 18.40
CA LEU A 6 24.05 43.63 18.46
C LEU A 6 23.47 42.95 17.21
N VAL A 7 24.10 43.15 16.05
CA VAL A 7 23.64 42.56 14.79
C VAL A 7 23.98 41.05 14.71
N CYS A 8 25.10 40.63 15.28
CA CYS A 8 25.46 39.21 15.33
C CYS A 8 24.56 38.39 16.27
N LEU A 9 24.04 38.98 17.36
CA LEU A 9 23.14 38.28 18.29
C LEU A 9 21.74 38.08 17.68
N LEU A 10 21.28 38.96 16.81
CA LEU A 10 19.98 38.85 16.12
C LEU A 10 19.99 37.82 14.97
N LEU A 11 21.14 37.61 14.34
CA LEU A 11 21.28 36.60 13.27
C LEU A 11 21.32 35.16 13.80
N VAL A 12 21.78 34.92 15.03
CA VAL A 12 21.80 33.59 15.65
C VAL A 12 20.41 33.16 16.12
N SER A 13 19.50 34.10 16.44
CA SER A 13 18.15 33.78 16.88
C SER A 13 17.19 33.36 15.74
N ILE A 14 17.52 33.61 14.49
CA ILE A 14 16.65 33.30 13.34
C ILE A 14 16.91 31.85 12.84
N CYS A 15 18.01 31.23 13.21
CA CYS A 15 18.32 29.84 12.81
C CYS A 15 17.62 28.74 13.62
N CYS A 16 16.85 29.08 14.66
CA CYS A 16 16.23 28.08 15.56
C CYS A 16 14.81 27.61 15.15
N GLY A 17 14.34 27.85 13.93
CA GLY A 17 12.95 27.57 13.57
C GLY A 17 12.68 26.75 12.29
N LEU A 18 13.68 26.46 11.49
CA LEU A 18 13.49 25.60 10.31
C LEU A 18 13.54 24.13 10.74
N GLN A 19 12.41 23.63 11.25
CA GLN A 19 12.25 22.17 11.41
C GLN A 19 12.32 21.53 10.02
N ALA A 20 13.33 20.70 9.80
CA ALA A 20 13.45 19.92 8.59
C ALA A 20 12.17 19.08 8.42
N LYS A 21 11.49 19.26 7.31
CA LYS A 21 10.34 18.44 6.90
C LYS A 21 10.67 17.80 5.57
N LYS A 22 10.41 16.51 5.45
CA LYS A 22 10.46 15.80 4.17
C LYS A 22 9.04 15.57 3.70
N ILE A 23 8.69 16.05 2.52
CA ILE A 23 7.35 15.93 1.94
C ILE A 23 7.46 15.12 0.66
N VAL A 24 6.69 14.03 0.57
CA VAL A 24 6.57 13.19 -0.62
C VAL A 24 5.11 13.18 -1.04
N LYS A 25 4.82 13.66 -2.25
CA LYS A 25 3.48 13.67 -2.83
C LYS A 25 3.28 12.45 -3.72
N VAL A 26 2.10 11.85 -3.64
CA VAL A 26 1.70 10.67 -4.42
C VAL A 26 2.83 9.63 -4.42
N PRO A 27 3.20 9.11 -3.24
CA PRO A 27 4.30 8.17 -3.13
C PRO A 27 3.98 6.88 -3.89
N TYR A 28 4.98 6.30 -4.55
CA TYR A 28 4.84 4.94 -5.06
C TYR A 28 4.78 3.95 -3.90
N PHE A 29 4.15 2.81 -4.14
CA PHE A 29 4.10 1.70 -3.19
C PHE A 29 4.24 0.36 -3.92
N MET A 30 4.57 -0.71 -3.20
CA MET A 30 4.82 -2.03 -3.76
C MET A 30 3.52 -2.79 -4.02
N ALA A 31 2.66 -2.86 -3.02
CA ALA A 31 1.40 -3.59 -3.07
C ALA A 31 0.40 -3.02 -2.05
N CYS A 32 -0.88 -3.27 -2.26
CA CYS A 32 -1.92 -3.02 -1.26
C CYS A 32 -3.00 -4.10 -1.36
N ASN A 33 -3.68 -4.36 -0.25
CA ASN A 33 -4.78 -5.32 -0.18
C ASN A 33 -6.17 -4.68 -0.36
N THR A 34 -6.23 -3.36 -0.54
CA THR A 34 -7.49 -2.61 -0.65
C THR A 34 -7.40 -1.51 -1.70
N ARG A 35 -8.56 -1.10 -2.21
CA ARG A 35 -8.72 0.10 -3.06
C ARG A 35 -9.44 1.23 -2.32
N SER A 36 -9.76 1.03 -1.05
CA SER A 36 -10.55 1.99 -0.27
C SER A 36 -9.73 3.10 0.35
N ILE A 37 -8.41 3.04 0.26
CA ILE A 37 -7.49 4.07 0.76
C ILE A 37 -6.37 4.34 -0.24
N GLU A 38 -6.06 5.61 -0.45
CA GLU A 38 -4.94 6.10 -1.25
C GLU A 38 -4.11 7.09 -0.44
N VAL A 39 -2.79 6.97 -0.46
CA VAL A 39 -1.89 7.92 0.20
C VAL A 39 -1.54 9.03 -0.79
N GLU A 40 -2.07 10.24 -0.56
CA GLU A 40 -1.83 11.41 -1.40
C GLU A 40 -0.52 12.12 -1.03
N GLN A 41 -0.15 12.13 0.25
CA GLN A 41 1.08 12.77 0.71
C GLN A 41 1.58 12.16 2.01
N VAL A 42 2.89 12.02 2.11
CA VAL A 42 3.59 11.72 3.35
C VAL A 42 4.42 12.94 3.77
N THR A 43 4.31 13.33 5.03
CA THR A 43 5.13 14.40 5.61
C THR A 43 5.85 13.87 6.83
N LEU A 44 7.17 13.78 6.77
CA LEU A 44 8.02 13.48 7.92
C LEU A 44 8.33 14.76 8.67
N GLY A 45 8.02 14.80 9.94
CA GLY A 45 8.39 15.87 10.85
C GLY A 45 9.20 15.34 12.03
N LYS A 46 9.75 16.22 12.82
CA LYS A 46 10.57 15.87 14.00
C LYS A 46 9.80 15.04 15.03
N ASP A 47 8.56 15.41 15.27
CA ASP A 47 7.75 14.84 16.39
C ASP A 47 6.57 14.02 15.89
N THR A 48 6.30 14.02 14.58
CA THR A 48 5.12 13.36 14.00
C THR A 48 5.33 13.08 12.53
N THR A 49 4.84 11.94 12.05
CA THR A 49 4.64 11.63 10.63
C THR A 49 3.17 11.79 10.28
N TRP A 50 2.87 12.47 9.17
CA TRP A 50 1.51 12.66 8.66
C TRP A 50 1.33 11.96 7.32
N LEU A 51 0.22 11.25 7.18
CA LEU A 51 -0.26 10.71 5.93
C LEU A 51 -1.55 11.44 5.55
N ALA A 52 -1.53 12.25 4.51
CA ALA A 52 -2.74 12.71 3.87
C ALA A 52 -3.26 11.57 3.00
N VAL A 53 -4.50 11.16 3.25
CA VAL A 53 -5.13 10.03 2.58
C VAL A 53 -6.47 10.43 1.98
N ARG A 54 -6.84 9.77 0.88
CA ARG A 54 -8.17 9.78 0.32
C ARG A 54 -8.79 8.41 0.54
N LEU A 55 -10.02 8.40 1.04
CA LEU A 55 -10.80 7.23 1.35
C LEU A 55 -11.95 7.12 0.36
N TYR A 56 -12.19 5.92 -0.15
CA TYR A 56 -13.19 5.63 -1.16
C TYR A 56 -14.19 4.58 -0.66
N GLY A 57 -15.44 4.72 -1.07
CA GLY A 57 -16.49 3.77 -0.80
C GLY A 57 -17.79 4.17 -1.48
N MET A 58 -18.80 3.32 -1.40
CA MET A 58 -20.14 3.66 -1.84
C MET A 58 -20.83 4.56 -0.81
N GLN A 59 -21.84 5.31 -1.26
CA GLN A 59 -22.67 6.08 -0.34
C GLN A 59 -23.27 5.17 0.73
N GLY A 60 -23.05 5.53 1.99
CA GLY A 60 -23.53 4.75 3.14
C GLY A 60 -22.53 3.72 3.68
N ASP A 61 -21.46 3.41 2.95
CA ASP A 61 -20.34 2.67 3.51
C ASP A 61 -19.77 3.40 4.70
N ARG A 62 -19.15 2.64 5.59
CA ARG A 62 -18.53 3.20 6.80
C ARG A 62 -17.03 2.87 6.79
N VAL A 63 -16.26 3.85 7.21
CA VAL A 63 -14.82 3.76 7.38
C VAL A 63 -14.43 4.09 8.81
N ARG A 64 -13.42 3.40 9.29
CA ARG A 64 -12.74 3.68 10.56
C ARG A 64 -11.27 3.28 10.37
N ILE A 65 -10.37 4.02 10.96
CA ILE A 65 -8.97 3.58 11.11
C ILE A 65 -8.80 3.09 12.55
N ASP A 66 -8.34 1.86 12.69
CA ASP A 66 -8.15 1.23 13.99
C ASP A 66 -7.05 1.95 14.79
N SER A 67 -7.24 2.06 16.11
CA SER A 67 -6.28 2.72 16.99
C SER A 67 -4.96 1.97 17.12
N THR A 68 -4.91 0.70 16.74
CA THR A 68 -3.69 -0.12 16.71
C THR A 68 -2.88 0.06 15.43
N ALA A 69 -3.36 0.87 14.47
CA ALA A 69 -2.66 1.11 13.21
C ALA A 69 -1.23 1.61 13.43
N VAL A 70 -0.33 1.13 12.58
CA VAL A 70 1.10 1.46 12.65
C VAL A 70 1.68 1.80 11.28
N LEU A 71 2.78 2.56 11.29
CA LEU A 71 3.73 2.57 10.19
C LEU A 71 4.87 1.63 10.55
N ARG A 72 5.21 0.70 9.69
CA ARG A 72 6.29 -0.27 9.92
C ARG A 72 7.47 0.05 9.03
N ALA A 73 8.61 0.35 9.62
CA ALA A 73 9.85 0.64 8.90
C ALA A 73 11.04 -0.04 9.58
N SER A 74 11.88 -0.72 8.82
CA SER A 74 13.10 -1.41 9.32
C SER A 74 12.81 -2.33 10.52
N GLY A 75 11.67 -3.04 10.47
CA GLY A 75 11.24 -3.98 11.53
C GLY A 75 10.75 -3.33 12.83
N LYS A 76 10.48 -2.01 12.81
CA LYS A 76 9.97 -1.26 13.96
C LYS A 76 8.62 -0.64 13.63
N ASP A 77 7.71 -0.64 14.59
CA ASP A 77 6.38 -0.05 14.49
C ASP A 77 6.33 1.35 15.09
N TYR A 78 5.67 2.26 14.39
CA TYR A 78 5.44 3.66 14.74
C TYR A 78 3.93 3.85 14.88
N GLY A 79 3.46 3.98 16.11
CA GLY A 79 2.05 3.92 16.47
C GLY A 79 1.23 5.11 15.98
N TYR A 80 -0.05 4.84 15.75
CA TYR A 80 -1.06 5.81 15.39
C TYR A 80 -1.38 6.75 16.56
N LEU A 81 -1.38 8.06 16.30
CA LEU A 81 -1.64 9.11 17.28
C LEU A 81 -3.04 9.73 17.12
N GLY A 82 -3.70 9.51 15.99
CA GLY A 82 -5.00 10.08 15.68
C GLY A 82 -5.10 10.60 14.26
N ASN A 83 -6.19 11.27 13.94
CA ASN A 83 -6.42 11.83 12.61
C ASN A 83 -7.16 13.18 12.67
N THR A 84 -7.31 13.79 11.47
CA THR A 84 -8.26 14.85 11.19
C THR A 84 -9.11 14.43 10.00
N GLY A 85 -10.38 14.84 9.96
CA GLY A 85 -11.30 14.54 8.86
C GLY A 85 -12.45 13.62 9.26
N PHE A 86 -12.26 12.78 10.29
CA PHE A 86 -13.31 11.96 10.90
C PHE A 86 -13.05 11.70 12.39
N ALA A 87 -14.03 11.16 13.11
CA ALA A 87 -13.87 10.88 14.52
C ALA A 87 -12.92 9.68 14.75
N ARG A 88 -12.08 9.77 15.78
CA ARG A 88 -11.16 8.71 16.15
C ARG A 88 -11.94 7.52 16.72
N ASP A 89 -11.56 6.33 16.29
CA ASP A 89 -12.15 5.04 16.73
C ASP A 89 -13.67 4.92 16.50
N GLU A 90 -14.26 5.81 15.69
CA GLU A 90 -15.67 5.79 15.35
C GLU A 90 -15.89 5.52 13.86
N TRP A 91 -16.96 4.79 13.56
CA TRP A 91 -17.40 4.57 12.19
C TRP A 91 -17.94 5.86 11.59
N THR A 92 -17.32 6.31 10.52
CA THR A 92 -17.75 7.50 9.77
C THR A 92 -18.32 7.08 8.42
N HIS A 93 -19.46 7.65 8.03
CA HIS A 93 -20.07 7.35 6.75
C HIS A 93 -19.35 8.04 5.59
N ILE A 94 -19.15 7.30 4.52
CA ILE A 94 -18.67 7.85 3.25
C ILE A 94 -19.80 8.74 2.69
N PRO A 95 -19.50 9.98 2.31
CA PRO A 95 -20.49 10.92 1.76
C PRO A 95 -20.99 10.47 0.37
N ALA A 96 -22.01 11.15 -0.12
CA ALA A 96 -22.61 10.85 -1.43
C ALA A 96 -21.64 11.01 -2.62
N SER A 97 -20.56 11.75 -2.43
CA SER A 97 -19.47 11.85 -3.44
C SER A 97 -18.71 10.55 -3.64
N GLY A 98 -18.82 9.57 -2.73
CA GLY A 98 -18.05 8.32 -2.76
C GLY A 98 -16.62 8.47 -2.26
N GLU A 99 -16.22 9.64 -1.81
CA GLU A 99 -14.85 9.89 -1.34
C GLU A 99 -14.80 10.89 -0.17
N MET A 100 -13.77 10.76 0.66
CA MET A 100 -13.44 11.73 1.70
C MET A 100 -11.92 11.78 1.92
N THR A 101 -11.44 12.88 2.47
CA THR A 101 -10.02 13.07 2.77
C THR A 101 -9.77 13.12 4.28
N ALA A 102 -8.62 12.64 4.69
CA ALA A 102 -8.18 12.69 6.08
C ALA A 102 -6.66 12.87 6.17
N VAL A 103 -6.19 13.27 7.35
CA VAL A 103 -4.77 13.26 7.68
C VAL A 103 -4.57 12.36 8.90
N LEU A 104 -3.91 11.22 8.69
CA LEU A 104 -3.53 10.29 9.75
C LEU A 104 -2.21 10.75 10.37
N LYS A 105 -2.09 10.65 11.69
CA LYS A 105 -0.92 11.05 12.45
C LYS A 105 -0.31 9.84 13.13
N PHE A 106 1.01 9.72 13.02
CA PHE A 106 1.79 8.63 13.60
C PHE A 106 3.00 9.15 14.36
N SER A 107 3.56 8.32 15.22
CA SER A 107 4.88 8.57 15.79
C SER A 107 5.90 8.85 14.69
N PRO A 108 6.93 9.68 14.95
CA PRO A 108 7.82 10.16 13.91
C PRO A 108 8.67 9.04 13.33
N LEU A 109 8.61 8.87 12.01
CA LEU A 109 9.59 8.07 11.27
C LEU A 109 10.93 8.81 11.19
N PRO A 110 12.06 8.10 11.21
CA PRO A 110 13.37 8.69 10.93
C PRO A 110 13.39 9.43 9.58
N MET A 111 14.10 10.56 9.52
CA MET A 111 14.15 11.40 8.32
C MET A 111 14.84 10.74 7.12
N ASP A 112 15.68 9.76 7.38
CA ASP A 112 16.40 8.92 6.41
C ASP A 112 15.62 7.65 6.00
N THR A 113 14.39 7.47 6.50
CA THR A 113 13.54 6.36 6.05
C THR A 113 13.34 6.42 4.54
N GLU A 114 13.64 5.32 3.85
CA GLU A 114 13.47 5.18 2.39
C GLU A 114 12.10 4.64 2.02
N SER A 115 11.58 3.70 2.81
CA SER A 115 10.25 3.13 2.63
C SER A 115 9.67 2.63 3.95
N PHE A 116 8.35 2.46 3.98
CA PHE A 116 7.62 1.92 5.12
C PHE A 116 6.32 1.27 4.66
N ASP A 117 5.72 0.46 5.53
CA ASP A 117 4.40 -0.11 5.34
C ASP A 117 3.38 0.64 6.21
N PHE A 118 2.16 0.82 5.71
CA PHE A 118 1.01 1.17 6.53
C PHE A 118 0.25 -0.12 6.85
N VAL A 119 0.01 -0.40 8.12
CA VAL A 119 -0.71 -1.60 8.61
C VAL A 119 -1.79 -1.15 9.58
N GLU A 120 -3.06 -1.33 9.21
CA GLU A 120 -4.19 -0.86 10.02
C GLU A 120 -4.37 -1.72 11.28
N THR A 121 -4.32 -3.05 11.14
CA THR A 121 -4.49 -3.99 12.25
C THR A 121 -3.31 -4.97 12.28
N PRO A 122 -2.21 -4.63 12.97
CA PRO A 122 -0.97 -5.42 12.92
C PRO A 122 -1.11 -6.85 13.45
N ASP A 123 -2.13 -7.12 14.25
CA ASP A 123 -2.39 -8.44 14.84
C ASP A 123 -3.52 -9.21 14.13
N SER A 124 -3.97 -8.74 12.96
CA SER A 124 -5.06 -9.34 12.19
C SER A 124 -4.85 -9.20 10.69
N ASP A 125 -5.27 -10.20 9.92
CA ASP A 125 -5.23 -10.19 8.46
C ASP A 125 -6.42 -9.42 7.83
N GLU A 126 -7.33 -8.88 8.64
CA GLU A 126 -8.55 -8.23 8.15
C GLU A 126 -8.39 -6.73 7.86
N GLY A 127 -7.32 -6.10 8.36
CA GLY A 127 -7.08 -4.67 8.19
C GLY A 127 -6.52 -4.30 6.83
N TRP A 128 -6.54 -3.01 6.55
CA TRP A 128 -5.91 -2.46 5.35
C TRP A 128 -4.40 -2.43 5.48
N VAL A 129 -3.72 -2.83 4.41
CA VAL A 129 -2.26 -2.80 4.35
C VAL A 129 -1.80 -2.20 3.02
N ILE A 130 -0.85 -1.27 3.11
CA ILE A 130 -0.12 -0.73 1.96
C ILE A 130 1.37 -0.99 2.20
N TYR A 131 1.95 -1.86 1.40
CA TYR A 131 3.35 -2.28 1.53
C TYR A 131 4.30 -1.39 0.73
N GLY A 132 5.44 -1.09 1.31
CA GLY A 132 6.58 -0.48 0.63
C GLY A 132 6.28 0.90 0.08
N ILE A 133 5.64 1.79 0.85
CA ILE A 133 5.42 3.19 0.48
C ILE A 133 6.79 3.88 0.39
N GLN A 134 7.14 4.36 -0.79
CA GLN A 134 8.46 4.91 -1.11
C GLN A 134 8.58 6.38 -0.74
N LEU A 135 9.66 6.72 -0.05
CA LEU A 135 9.97 8.11 0.34
C LEU A 135 11.12 8.74 -0.45
N ASN A 136 11.74 7.96 -1.35
CA ASN A 136 12.80 8.42 -2.23
C ASN A 136 12.30 8.94 -3.59
N GLY A 137 10.98 8.83 -3.87
CA GLY A 137 10.36 9.21 -5.15
C GLY A 137 10.60 8.22 -6.29
N GLU A 138 11.22 7.09 -6.03
CA GLU A 138 11.47 6.05 -7.01
C GLU A 138 10.36 5.01 -7.03
N LYS A 139 10.10 4.42 -8.19
CA LYS A 139 9.23 3.26 -8.28
C LYS A 139 9.88 2.06 -7.59
N PRO A 140 9.12 1.26 -6.83
CA PRO A 140 9.64 0.02 -6.27
C PRO A 140 10.21 -0.87 -7.39
N ARG A 141 11.38 -1.44 -7.15
CA ARG A 141 11.98 -2.37 -8.09
C ARG A 141 11.42 -3.75 -7.88
N VAL A 142 10.74 -4.28 -8.88
CA VAL A 142 10.39 -5.69 -8.95
C VAL A 142 11.54 -6.42 -9.63
N ASP A 143 12.11 -7.42 -8.98
CA ASP A 143 13.13 -8.26 -9.61
C ASP A 143 12.46 -9.17 -10.65
N ILE A 144 12.49 -8.71 -11.90
CA ILE A 144 11.96 -9.46 -13.03
C ILE A 144 13.01 -10.47 -13.45
N PRO A 145 12.73 -11.78 -13.40
CA PRO A 145 13.64 -12.80 -13.88
C PRO A 145 14.14 -12.52 -15.30
N GLU A 146 15.42 -12.72 -15.56
CA GLU A 146 16.06 -12.36 -16.85
C GLU A 146 15.32 -12.97 -18.04
N ARG A 147 14.82 -14.20 -17.90
CA ARG A 147 14.00 -14.89 -18.94
C ARG A 147 12.73 -14.13 -19.35
N LEU A 148 12.27 -13.14 -18.55
CA LEU A 148 11.06 -12.35 -18.79
C LEU A 148 11.36 -10.88 -19.14
N ARG A 149 12.57 -10.37 -18.87
CA ARG A 149 12.92 -8.94 -19.06
C ARG A 149 12.75 -8.46 -20.50
N ASN A 150 12.99 -9.35 -21.47
CA ASN A 150 12.95 -9.01 -22.89
C ASN A 150 11.75 -9.64 -23.62
N LYS A 151 10.82 -10.28 -22.90
CA LYS A 151 9.60 -10.78 -23.52
C LYS A 151 8.67 -9.61 -23.79
N LYS A 152 8.51 -9.25 -25.04
CA LYS A 152 7.39 -8.43 -25.49
C LYS A 152 6.14 -9.33 -25.51
N PRO A 153 4.98 -8.85 -25.02
CA PRO A 153 3.73 -9.53 -25.27
C PRO A 153 3.60 -9.73 -26.77
N ASP A 154 3.33 -10.94 -27.20
CA ASP A 154 3.14 -11.24 -28.61
C ASP A 154 1.68 -10.88 -28.94
N GLU A 155 1.44 -9.58 -29.08
CA GLU A 155 0.11 -9.01 -29.33
C GLU A 155 -0.47 -9.38 -30.70
N VAL A 156 0.33 -10.05 -31.53
CA VAL A 156 0.00 -10.32 -32.95
C VAL A 156 -0.45 -11.76 -33.18
N LEU A 157 -0.26 -12.67 -32.21
CA LEU A 157 -0.71 -14.02 -32.36
C LEU A 157 -2.24 -14.10 -32.18
N PRO A 158 -2.97 -14.59 -33.22
CA PRO A 158 -4.39 -14.85 -33.04
C PRO A 158 -4.59 -15.86 -31.89
N LEU A 159 -5.65 -15.68 -31.12
CA LEU A 159 -6.04 -16.68 -30.13
C LEU A 159 -6.19 -18.03 -30.84
N PRO A 160 -5.73 -19.12 -30.22
CA PRO A 160 -5.97 -20.45 -30.78
C PRO A 160 -7.48 -20.68 -30.95
N GLY A 161 -7.86 -21.36 -32.00
CA GLY A 161 -9.26 -21.73 -32.22
C GLY A 161 -9.81 -22.48 -31.00
N PRO A 162 -11.10 -22.33 -30.69
CA PRO A 162 -11.71 -23.05 -29.60
C PRO A 162 -11.68 -24.56 -29.90
N GLU A 163 -10.96 -25.31 -29.09
CA GLU A 163 -10.93 -26.77 -29.13
C GLU A 163 -11.58 -27.30 -27.85
N LEU A 164 -12.63 -28.09 -28.00
CA LEU A 164 -13.17 -28.90 -26.91
C LEU A 164 -12.25 -30.08 -26.69
N ASN A 165 -11.48 -30.05 -25.64
CA ASN A 165 -10.61 -31.15 -25.25
C ASN A 165 -11.05 -31.70 -23.90
N MET A 166 -11.51 -32.94 -23.91
CA MET A 166 -11.85 -33.67 -22.68
C MET A 166 -10.55 -34.18 -22.06
N GLY A 167 -10.03 -33.44 -21.10
CA GLY A 167 -8.76 -33.80 -20.50
C GLY A 167 -8.36 -32.88 -19.36
N LYS A 168 -7.11 -33.01 -18.90
CA LYS A 168 -6.55 -32.17 -17.84
C LYS A 168 -6.07 -30.84 -18.41
N THR A 169 -6.59 -29.76 -17.85
CA THR A 169 -6.05 -28.41 -18.07
C THR A 169 -5.08 -28.09 -16.94
N VAL A 170 -3.88 -27.61 -17.29
CA VAL A 170 -2.85 -27.21 -16.34
C VAL A 170 -2.59 -25.72 -16.48
N ILE A 171 -2.89 -24.96 -15.44
CA ILE A 171 -2.54 -23.54 -15.34
C ILE A 171 -1.34 -23.42 -14.39
N LYS A 172 -0.27 -22.83 -14.87
CA LYS A 172 0.94 -22.55 -14.06
C LYS A 172 1.44 -21.14 -14.31
N GLY A 173 2.00 -20.55 -13.30
CA GLY A 173 2.55 -19.21 -13.39
C GLY A 173 3.49 -18.87 -12.26
N GLN A 174 3.95 -17.62 -12.28
CA GLN A 174 4.76 -17.06 -11.20
C GLN A 174 4.33 -15.63 -10.94
N ILE A 175 4.07 -15.31 -9.69
CA ILE A 175 3.83 -13.94 -9.23
C ILE A 175 5.20 -13.31 -8.99
N LEU A 176 5.54 -12.31 -9.80
CA LEU A 176 6.83 -11.61 -9.66
C LEU A 176 6.79 -10.67 -8.46
N GLY A 177 7.87 -10.63 -7.69
CA GLY A 177 7.95 -9.84 -6.47
C GLY A 177 7.09 -10.36 -5.32
N TYR A 178 6.61 -11.61 -5.42
CA TYR A 178 5.88 -12.26 -4.36
C TYR A 178 6.70 -12.35 -3.08
N LYS A 179 6.05 -12.04 -1.97
CA LYS A 179 6.57 -12.26 -0.63
C LYS A 179 5.44 -12.84 0.22
N PRO A 180 5.68 -13.94 0.97
CA PRO A 180 4.65 -14.57 1.80
C PRO A 180 3.96 -13.61 2.77
N GLU A 181 4.71 -12.64 3.32
CA GLU A 181 4.21 -11.62 4.23
C GLU A 181 3.17 -10.67 3.62
N TYR A 182 3.03 -10.64 2.28
CA TYR A 182 2.00 -9.83 1.62
C TYR A 182 0.60 -10.44 1.70
N GLY A 183 0.47 -11.67 2.18
CA GLY A 183 -0.82 -12.34 2.31
C GLY A 183 -1.59 -12.49 0.98
N VAL A 184 -0.88 -12.47 -0.16
CA VAL A 184 -1.51 -12.57 -1.48
C VAL A 184 -2.11 -13.96 -1.66
N THR A 185 -3.42 -14.02 -1.93
CA THR A 185 -4.14 -15.25 -2.23
C THR A 185 -4.48 -15.29 -3.72
N LEU A 186 -4.18 -16.40 -4.36
CA LEU A 186 -4.61 -16.69 -5.73
C LEU A 186 -5.80 -17.65 -5.67
N ARG A 187 -6.96 -17.17 -6.11
CA ARG A 187 -8.21 -17.95 -6.07
C ARG A 187 -8.73 -18.19 -7.45
N TYR A 188 -9.18 -19.41 -7.74
CA TYR A 188 -9.89 -19.73 -8.96
C TYR A 188 -11.35 -20.09 -8.69
N TYR A 189 -12.16 -19.86 -9.69
CA TYR A 189 -13.58 -20.15 -9.67
C TYR A 189 -13.88 -21.11 -10.84
N ASP A 190 -14.41 -22.28 -10.52
CA ASP A 190 -14.68 -23.35 -11.48
C ASP A 190 -16.14 -23.38 -11.98
N SER A 191 -16.92 -22.39 -11.54
CA SER A 191 -18.35 -22.33 -11.91
C SER A 191 -18.62 -21.24 -12.93
N PRO A 192 -19.34 -21.54 -14.04
CA PRO A 192 -19.82 -20.53 -14.98
C PRO A 192 -20.88 -19.60 -14.35
N TRP A 193 -21.42 -19.93 -13.21
CA TRP A 193 -22.38 -19.15 -12.43
C TRP A 193 -21.69 -18.24 -11.41
N PHE A 194 -20.66 -17.64 -11.84
CA PHE A 194 -19.78 -16.70 -11.17
C PHE A 194 -20.48 -15.68 -10.24
N PHE A 195 -21.73 -15.34 -10.48
CA PHE A 195 -22.45 -14.33 -9.71
C PHE A 195 -23.27 -14.87 -8.52
N MET A 196 -23.45 -16.16 -8.36
CA MET A 196 -24.41 -16.66 -7.39
C MET A 196 -23.85 -17.49 -6.23
N TYR A 197 -22.68 -18.12 -6.38
CA TYR A 197 -22.06 -18.90 -5.30
C TYR A 197 -20.54 -18.83 -5.41
N PHE A 198 -19.92 -18.06 -4.53
CA PHE A 198 -18.47 -17.91 -4.47
C PHE A 198 -17.78 -19.13 -3.83
N THR A 199 -17.80 -20.25 -4.47
CA THR A 199 -17.00 -21.43 -4.08
C THR A 199 -15.63 -21.39 -4.76
N GLY A 200 -14.90 -20.28 -4.53
CA GLY A 200 -13.52 -20.22 -5.00
C GLY A 200 -12.62 -21.12 -4.17
N LYS A 201 -11.64 -21.75 -4.80
CA LYS A 201 -10.59 -22.53 -4.15
C LYS A 201 -9.27 -21.77 -4.19
N ASP A 202 -8.59 -21.72 -3.06
CA ASP A 202 -7.31 -21.04 -2.97
C ASP A 202 -6.21 -21.95 -3.53
N LEU A 203 -5.34 -21.38 -4.36
CA LEU A 203 -4.18 -22.07 -4.88
C LEU A 203 -2.99 -21.86 -3.96
N LYS A 204 -2.25 -22.91 -3.71
CA LYS A 204 -0.99 -22.82 -2.98
C LYS A 204 0.05 -22.09 -3.85
N ILE A 205 0.58 -21.01 -3.33
CA ILE A 205 1.70 -20.27 -3.91
C ILE A 205 2.98 -20.69 -3.18
N ALA A 206 4.01 -21.05 -3.91
CA ALA A 206 5.33 -21.35 -3.33
C ALA A 206 6.05 -20.05 -2.91
N GLU A 207 7.08 -20.16 -2.08
CA GLU A 207 7.85 -19.00 -1.57
C GLU A 207 8.45 -18.13 -2.68
N ASP A 208 8.77 -18.73 -3.82
CA ASP A 208 9.27 -18.03 -5.01
C ASP A 208 8.16 -17.43 -5.90
N GLY A 209 6.91 -17.47 -5.43
CA GLY A 209 5.73 -16.99 -6.15
C GLY A 209 5.19 -17.93 -7.22
N THR A 210 5.76 -19.13 -7.40
CA THR A 210 5.26 -20.09 -8.38
C THR A 210 3.97 -20.76 -7.90
N PHE A 211 3.08 -21.04 -8.85
CA PHE A 211 1.85 -21.80 -8.61
C PHE A 211 1.54 -22.74 -9.76
N ARG A 212 0.81 -23.82 -9.46
CA ARG A 212 0.31 -24.80 -10.41
C ARG A 212 -1.10 -25.23 -10.03
N TYR A 213 -1.99 -25.21 -10.99
CA TYR A 213 -3.33 -25.69 -10.87
C TYR A 213 -3.63 -26.71 -11.98
N GLU A 214 -4.27 -27.82 -11.60
CA GLU A 214 -4.79 -28.83 -12.53
C GLU A 214 -6.28 -28.97 -12.33
N THR A 215 -7.04 -28.98 -13.41
CA THR A 215 -8.47 -29.28 -13.43
C THR A 215 -8.78 -30.30 -14.50
N GLU A 216 -9.75 -31.15 -14.23
CA GLU A 216 -10.36 -32.03 -15.23
C GLU A 216 -11.59 -31.31 -15.78
N VAL A 217 -11.68 -31.21 -17.08
CA VAL A 217 -12.82 -30.61 -17.81
C VAL A 217 -13.71 -31.73 -18.31
#